data_dd5ba0cdce2e7ab0228665b75ab49dd1
#
_entry.id   dd5ba0cdce2e7ab0228665b75ab49dd1
#
_cell.length_a   1.000
_cell.length_b   1.000
_cell.length_c   1.000
_cell.angle_alpha   90.00
_cell.angle_beta   90.00
_cell.angle_gamma   90.00
#
_symmetry.space_group_name_H-M   'P 1'
#
loop_
_entity.id
_entity.type
_entity.pdbx_description
1 polymer ?
#
loop_
_entity_poly.entity_id
_entity_poly.type
_entity_poly.pdbx_seq_one_letter_code
_entity_poly.pdbx_strand_id
1 'polypeptide(L)'
;MTFGTWLDHWYQRECKPQIRPKTQADYENRIYQHIIPELGSIPLAKLTAADLQQFYNRLKEGGRLLRVEQYGPGLSDRMVKSCHVTCRVALDQAVAQGLILKNPALSCKAPVTRPKEMQVLTGEEIQRLLIQAKEDGCFELLLLELTTGLRRGEILALRWDDLDFRTGTLRVERQVQRIQGKLAVSQPKTRASCRSILLPAPVLEILAQYRQSVSSHWMFPSPKKEDSPLDPAAVRKKLSAVLKRAGCPAARFHDLRHTFATSALEHGMDVKTLSTVIGHVSSATTLNVYAHVTDEMRQKAADKIDRAITGTEPPHEETPKPSGRTSFQPVK
;
A
#
# COMPACT_ATOMS: atom_id res chain seq x y z
N MET A 1 38.38 -5.86 15.85
CA MET A 1 37.03 -6.25 15.35
C MET A 1 36.86 -5.64 13.98
N THR A 2 36.34 -6.39 13.00
CA THR A 2 35.98 -5.87 11.67
C THR A 2 34.58 -5.28 11.66
N PHE A 3 34.25 -4.47 10.62
CA PHE A 3 32.91 -3.91 10.47
C PHE A 3 31.85 -4.99 10.28
N GLY A 4 32.17 -6.07 9.56
CA GLY A 4 31.25 -7.20 9.39
C GLY A 4 30.92 -7.92 10.69
N THR A 5 31.95 -8.16 11.53
CA THR A 5 31.77 -8.77 12.86
C THR A 5 30.90 -7.88 13.77
N TRP A 6 31.15 -6.56 13.74
CA TRP A 6 30.33 -5.61 14.48
C TRP A 6 28.88 -5.58 13.96
N LEU A 7 28.69 -5.48 12.66
CA LEU A 7 27.36 -5.38 12.03
C LEU A 7 26.50 -6.61 12.32
N ASP A 8 27.08 -7.82 12.25
CA ASP A 8 26.41 -9.05 12.62
C ASP A 8 26.05 -9.08 14.10
N HIS A 9 27.01 -8.76 15.00
CA HIS A 9 26.78 -8.69 16.44
C HIS A 9 25.63 -7.72 16.78
N TRP A 10 25.70 -6.49 16.29
CA TRP A 10 24.67 -5.48 16.48
C TRP A 10 23.30 -5.95 15.96
N TYR A 11 23.29 -6.51 14.74
CA TYR A 11 22.03 -6.98 14.16
C TYR A 11 21.41 -8.10 14.98
N GLN A 12 22.15 -9.15 15.31
CA GLN A 12 21.64 -10.32 16.00
C GLN A 12 21.23 -10.03 17.46
N ARG A 13 22.00 -9.21 18.16
CA ARG A 13 21.81 -8.98 19.60
C ARG A 13 20.90 -7.80 19.93
N GLU A 14 21.00 -6.73 19.16
CA GLU A 14 20.34 -5.48 19.50
C GLU A 14 19.17 -5.15 18.57
N CYS A 15 19.32 -5.34 17.27
CA CYS A 15 18.32 -4.93 16.29
C CYS A 15 17.23 -6.00 16.07
N LYS A 16 17.63 -7.25 15.78
CA LYS A 16 16.72 -8.34 15.39
C LYS A 16 15.61 -8.62 16.42
N PRO A 17 15.88 -8.67 17.74
CA PRO A 17 14.82 -8.95 18.73
C PRO A 17 13.73 -7.88 18.78
N GLN A 18 14.03 -6.64 18.37
CA GLN A 18 13.13 -5.50 18.46
C GLN A 18 12.28 -5.28 17.21
N ILE A 19 12.56 -5.97 16.12
CA ILE A 19 11.93 -5.74 14.81
C ILE A 19 11.13 -6.94 14.34
N ARG A 20 10.10 -6.66 13.53
CA ARG A 20 9.20 -7.69 13.01
C ARG A 20 9.86 -8.58 11.93
N PRO A 21 9.41 -9.84 11.73
CA PRO A 21 10.02 -10.79 10.79
C PRO A 21 10.22 -10.25 9.37
N LYS A 22 9.29 -9.46 8.84
CA LYS A 22 9.46 -8.84 7.52
C LYS A 22 10.61 -7.83 7.51
N THR A 23 10.75 -7.03 8.55
CA THR A 23 11.85 -6.07 8.70
C THR A 23 13.18 -6.81 8.91
N GLN A 24 13.18 -7.91 9.67
CA GLN A 24 14.36 -8.79 9.80
C GLN A 24 14.85 -9.27 8.44
N ALA A 25 13.96 -9.83 7.61
CA ALA A 25 14.31 -10.28 6.26
C ALA A 25 14.88 -9.16 5.37
N ASP A 26 14.35 -7.93 5.51
CA ASP A 26 14.86 -6.77 4.77
C ASP A 26 16.24 -6.30 5.28
N TYR A 27 16.52 -6.40 6.58
CA TYR A 27 17.85 -6.15 7.17
C TYR A 27 18.83 -7.24 6.77
N GLU A 28 18.45 -8.51 6.88
CA GLU A 28 19.27 -9.65 6.52
C GLU A 28 19.70 -9.59 5.05
N ASN A 29 18.79 -9.23 4.16
CA ASN A 29 19.13 -9.01 2.75
C ASN A 29 20.20 -7.93 2.58
N ARG A 30 20.05 -6.75 3.22
CA ARG A 30 21.02 -5.67 3.10
C ARG A 30 22.37 -6.01 3.72
N ILE A 31 22.35 -6.59 4.90
CA ILE A 31 23.57 -6.90 5.68
C ILE A 31 24.39 -8.01 5.02
N TYR A 32 23.76 -9.16 4.76
CA TYR A 32 24.49 -10.34 4.35
C TYR A 32 24.68 -10.45 2.83
N GLN A 33 23.80 -9.83 2.03
CA GLN A 33 23.92 -9.90 0.58
C GLN A 33 24.67 -8.72 -0.03
N HIS A 34 24.74 -7.58 0.68
CA HIS A 34 25.32 -6.37 0.11
C HIS A 34 26.44 -5.76 0.98
N ILE A 35 26.20 -5.53 2.28
CA ILE A 35 27.13 -4.75 3.10
C ILE A 35 28.35 -5.58 3.51
N ILE A 36 28.14 -6.74 4.12
CA ILE A 36 29.24 -7.60 4.61
C ILE A 36 30.17 -8.08 3.48
N PRO A 37 29.67 -8.51 2.31
CA PRO A 37 30.54 -8.94 1.22
C PRO A 37 31.56 -7.88 0.76
N GLU A 38 31.20 -6.60 0.83
CA GLU A 38 32.05 -5.52 0.33
C GLU A 38 32.83 -4.76 1.41
N LEU A 39 32.22 -4.55 2.58
CA LEU A 39 32.80 -3.74 3.65
C LEU A 39 33.18 -4.55 4.90
N GLY A 40 32.75 -5.79 4.98
CA GLY A 40 32.86 -6.58 6.21
C GLY A 40 34.29 -6.87 6.68
N SER A 41 35.25 -6.95 5.77
CA SER A 41 36.67 -7.20 6.08
C SER A 41 37.41 -5.98 6.66
N ILE A 42 36.88 -4.77 6.50
CA ILE A 42 37.53 -3.54 6.93
C ILE A 42 37.49 -3.47 8.45
N PRO A 43 38.65 -3.20 9.14
CA PRO A 43 38.65 -2.93 10.57
C PRO A 43 37.73 -1.78 10.95
N LEU A 44 36.84 -1.94 11.93
CA LEU A 44 35.83 -0.97 12.30
C LEU A 44 36.39 0.44 12.55
N ALA A 45 37.53 0.53 13.21
CA ALA A 45 38.22 1.79 13.50
C ALA A 45 38.87 2.44 12.26
N LYS A 46 39.02 1.69 11.14
CA LYS A 46 39.60 2.18 9.89
C LYS A 46 38.59 2.45 8.80
N LEU A 47 37.32 2.13 9.05
CA LEU A 47 36.23 2.38 8.08
C LEU A 47 36.04 3.88 7.87
N THR A 48 36.16 4.33 6.62
CA THR A 48 36.08 5.75 6.27
C THR A 48 34.79 6.10 5.53
N ALA A 49 34.47 7.40 5.45
CA ALA A 49 33.38 7.88 4.62
C ALA A 49 33.62 7.60 3.12
N ALA A 50 34.89 7.58 2.68
CA ALA A 50 35.23 7.25 1.30
C ALA A 50 34.89 5.80 0.95
N ASP A 51 35.18 4.84 1.84
CA ASP A 51 34.84 3.43 1.65
C ASP A 51 33.32 3.24 1.52
N LEU A 52 32.55 3.88 2.40
CA LEU A 52 31.09 3.84 2.38
C LEU A 52 30.53 4.49 1.10
N GLN A 53 31.05 5.65 0.72
CA GLN A 53 30.58 6.35 -0.51
C GLN A 53 30.90 5.52 -1.77
N GLN A 54 32.08 4.93 -1.84
CA GLN A 54 32.46 4.07 -2.95
C GLN A 54 31.59 2.82 -3.02
N PHE A 55 31.25 2.22 -1.88
CA PHE A 55 30.29 1.12 -1.79
C PHE A 55 28.92 1.52 -2.33
N TYR A 56 28.38 2.69 -1.97
CA TYR A 56 27.07 3.14 -2.50
C TYR A 56 27.11 3.34 -4.00
N ASN A 57 28.21 3.84 -4.55
CA ASN A 57 28.39 4.00 -5.99
C ASN A 57 28.41 2.63 -6.70
N ARG A 58 29.16 1.66 -6.19
CA ARG A 58 29.20 0.29 -6.73
C ARG A 58 27.80 -0.38 -6.69
N LEU A 59 27.03 -0.17 -5.60
CA LEU A 59 25.66 -0.68 -5.54
C LEU A 59 24.76 -0.11 -6.64
N LYS A 60 24.97 1.15 -7.03
CA LYS A 60 24.22 1.78 -8.13
C LYS A 60 24.62 1.24 -9.50
N GLU A 61 25.87 0.89 -9.70
CA GLU A 61 26.41 0.40 -10.98
C GLU A 61 26.14 -1.09 -11.19
N GLY A 62 26.39 -1.93 -10.18
CA GLY A 62 26.39 -3.38 -10.33
C GLY A 62 25.89 -4.19 -9.12
N GLY A 63 25.25 -3.55 -8.15
CA GLY A 63 24.88 -4.23 -6.90
C GLY A 63 23.69 -5.18 -6.98
N ARG A 64 23.07 -5.38 -8.14
CA ARG A 64 21.91 -6.27 -8.29
C ARG A 64 22.32 -7.72 -8.46
N LEU A 65 21.85 -8.58 -7.56
CA LEU A 65 22.15 -10.01 -7.54
C LEU A 65 21.13 -10.86 -8.31
N LEU A 66 19.89 -10.39 -8.44
CA LEU A 66 18.80 -11.16 -9.05
C LEU A 66 18.06 -10.32 -10.10
N ARG A 67 17.60 -10.96 -11.18
CA ARG A 67 16.81 -10.33 -12.27
C ARG A 67 17.54 -9.18 -12.94
N VAL A 68 18.84 -9.34 -13.15
CA VAL A 68 19.69 -8.32 -13.81
C VAL A 68 19.19 -8.02 -15.22
N GLU A 69 18.81 -9.05 -15.98
CA GLU A 69 18.26 -8.90 -17.34
C GLU A 69 16.99 -8.04 -17.39
N GLN A 70 16.14 -8.13 -16.37
CA GLN A 70 14.86 -7.43 -16.33
C GLN A 70 14.98 -5.98 -15.85
N TYR A 71 15.92 -5.68 -14.95
CA TYR A 71 15.98 -4.40 -14.23
C TYR A 71 17.34 -3.69 -14.32
N GLY A 72 18.27 -4.24 -15.08
CA GLY A 72 19.65 -3.77 -15.17
C GLY A 72 20.51 -4.17 -13.94
N PRO A 73 21.83 -3.95 -14.00
CA PRO A 73 22.77 -4.41 -12.97
C PRO A 73 22.73 -3.59 -11.68
N GLY A 74 22.35 -2.32 -11.75
CA GLY A 74 22.34 -1.41 -10.59
C GLY A 74 21.15 -1.57 -9.67
N LEU A 75 21.32 -1.24 -8.39
CA LEU A 75 20.25 -1.15 -7.44
C LEU A 75 19.53 0.20 -7.51
N SER A 76 18.25 0.21 -7.14
CA SER A 76 17.47 1.45 -7.04
C SER A 76 18.01 2.37 -5.93
N ASP A 77 17.86 3.69 -6.11
CA ASP A 77 18.26 4.70 -5.11
C ASP A 77 17.65 4.40 -3.72
N ARG A 78 16.42 3.88 -3.70
CA ARG A 78 15.76 3.47 -2.45
C ARG A 78 16.52 2.34 -1.75
N MET A 79 17.01 1.34 -2.48
CA MET A 79 17.75 0.22 -1.89
C MET A 79 19.12 0.68 -1.40
N VAL A 80 19.85 1.48 -2.18
CA VAL A 80 21.13 2.06 -1.77
C VAL A 80 20.95 2.94 -0.52
N LYS A 81 19.93 3.80 -0.50
CA LYS A 81 19.59 4.59 0.69
C LYS A 81 19.28 3.71 1.90
N SER A 82 18.60 2.57 1.70
CA SER A 82 18.32 1.63 2.79
C SER A 82 19.59 0.98 3.33
N CYS A 83 20.58 0.67 2.48
CA CYS A 83 21.90 0.21 2.91
C CYS A 83 22.64 1.30 3.70
N HIS A 84 22.62 2.55 3.21
CA HIS A 84 23.19 3.69 3.93
C HIS A 84 22.58 3.84 5.33
N VAL A 85 21.24 3.81 5.45
CA VAL A 85 20.56 3.91 6.75
C VAL A 85 20.95 2.75 7.67
N THR A 86 21.09 1.52 7.15
CA THR A 86 21.53 0.37 7.94
C THR A 86 22.95 0.55 8.46
N CYS A 87 23.90 0.98 7.61
CA CYS A 87 25.27 1.31 8.02
C CYS A 87 25.29 2.41 9.07
N ARG A 88 24.53 3.51 8.82
CA ARG A 88 24.48 4.66 9.71
C ARG A 88 24.00 4.27 11.11
N VAL A 89 22.89 3.55 11.23
CA VAL A 89 22.33 3.15 12.54
C VAL A 89 23.30 2.22 13.30
N ALA A 90 23.89 1.24 12.61
CA ALA A 90 24.87 0.35 13.24
C ALA A 90 26.15 1.08 13.69
N LEU A 91 26.59 2.07 12.92
CA LEU A 91 27.77 2.87 13.27
C LEU A 91 27.47 3.93 14.35
N ASP A 92 26.26 4.49 14.40
CA ASP A 92 25.80 5.34 15.51
C ASP A 92 25.84 4.55 16.83
N GLN A 93 25.44 3.28 16.80
CA GLN A 93 25.52 2.41 17.97
C GLN A 93 26.98 2.05 18.34
N ALA A 94 27.86 1.88 17.36
CA ALA A 94 29.28 1.69 17.61
C ALA A 94 29.93 2.91 18.29
N VAL A 95 29.53 4.12 17.93
CA VAL A 95 29.94 5.36 18.63
C VAL A 95 29.39 5.39 20.05
N ALA A 96 28.10 5.06 20.23
CA ALA A 96 27.48 5.04 21.56
C ALA A 96 28.16 4.03 22.53
N GLN A 97 28.72 2.93 22.01
CA GLN A 97 29.48 1.93 22.78
C GLN A 97 30.96 2.26 22.86
N GLY A 98 31.43 3.38 22.36
CA GLY A 98 32.83 3.79 22.42
C GLY A 98 33.81 2.98 21.55
N LEU A 99 33.28 2.19 20.57
CA LEU A 99 34.09 1.39 19.65
C LEU A 99 34.77 2.22 18.57
N ILE A 100 34.16 3.35 18.20
CA ILE A 100 34.70 4.37 17.28
C ILE A 100 34.35 5.75 17.80
N LEU A 101 35.16 6.75 17.44
CA LEU A 101 35.01 8.14 17.93
C LEU A 101 33.90 8.88 17.19
N LYS A 102 33.67 8.60 15.91
CA LYS A 102 32.68 9.27 15.07
C LYS A 102 32.12 8.31 14.03
N ASN A 103 30.87 8.56 13.63
CA ASN A 103 30.23 7.78 12.59
C ASN A 103 30.63 8.29 11.19
N PRO A 104 31.38 7.52 10.38
CA PRO A 104 31.81 7.95 9.05
C PRO A 104 30.64 8.07 8.06
N ALA A 105 29.49 7.38 8.29
CA ALA A 105 28.32 7.44 7.40
C ALA A 105 27.64 8.82 7.42
N LEU A 106 27.87 9.66 8.44
CA LEU A 106 27.30 11.01 8.50
C LEU A 106 27.86 11.95 7.45
N SER A 107 29.09 11.69 6.98
CA SER A 107 29.73 12.48 5.91
C SER A 107 29.42 11.99 4.50
N CYS A 108 28.64 10.89 4.36
CA CYS A 108 28.31 10.32 3.07
C CYS A 108 27.05 10.97 2.47
N LYS A 109 27.01 11.07 1.13
CA LYS A 109 25.87 11.52 0.36
C LYS A 109 25.01 10.31 -0.06
N ALA A 110 23.92 10.07 0.68
CA ALA A 110 22.95 9.06 0.27
C ALA A 110 22.18 9.51 -0.99
N PRO A 111 21.76 8.58 -1.88
CA PRO A 111 20.93 8.94 -3.02
C PRO A 111 19.62 9.59 -2.60
N VAL A 112 19.22 10.63 -3.35
CA VAL A 112 17.92 11.29 -3.18
C VAL A 112 16.85 10.41 -3.83
N THR A 113 15.90 9.94 -3.03
CA THR A 113 14.75 9.19 -3.56
C THR A 113 13.63 10.16 -3.90
N ARG A 114 13.29 10.26 -5.18
CA ARG A 114 12.09 11.00 -5.60
C ARG A 114 10.85 10.14 -5.32
N PRO A 115 9.81 10.68 -4.70
CA PRO A 115 8.52 10.00 -4.60
C PRO A 115 8.02 9.71 -6.01
N LYS A 116 7.52 8.49 -6.24
CA LYS A 116 6.81 8.21 -7.50
C LYS A 116 5.42 8.82 -7.38
N GLU A 117 5.02 9.59 -8.38
CA GLU A 117 3.67 10.16 -8.45
C GLU A 117 2.62 9.07 -8.25
N MET A 118 1.56 9.45 -7.54
CA MET A 118 0.40 8.60 -7.30
C MET A 118 -0.52 8.71 -8.50
N GLN A 119 -0.92 7.56 -9.02
CA GLN A 119 -1.93 7.50 -10.07
C GLN A 119 -3.30 7.41 -9.42
N VAL A 120 -4.13 8.43 -9.62
CA VAL A 120 -5.54 8.44 -9.23
C VAL A 120 -6.37 8.16 -10.47
N LEU A 121 -7.30 7.22 -10.40
CA LEU A 121 -8.20 6.88 -11.51
C LEU A 121 -9.43 7.81 -11.47
N THR A 122 -9.85 8.24 -12.65
CA THR A 122 -11.11 8.99 -12.82
C THR A 122 -12.33 8.09 -12.66
N GLY A 123 -13.53 8.68 -12.50
CA GLY A 123 -14.78 7.92 -12.41
C GLY A 123 -15.02 7.01 -13.60
N GLU A 124 -14.76 7.49 -14.82
CA GLU A 124 -14.86 6.68 -16.04
C GLU A 124 -13.86 5.52 -16.09
N GLU A 125 -12.61 5.76 -15.62
CA GLU A 125 -11.59 4.73 -15.54
C GLU A 125 -11.95 3.66 -14.50
N ILE A 126 -12.54 4.06 -13.37
CA ILE A 126 -13.07 3.14 -12.36
C ILE A 126 -14.15 2.25 -12.96
N GLN A 127 -15.10 2.82 -13.72
CA GLN A 127 -16.17 2.06 -14.37
C GLN A 127 -15.59 1.04 -15.37
N ARG A 128 -14.68 1.46 -16.26
CA ARG A 128 -14.01 0.55 -17.20
C ARG A 128 -13.24 -0.56 -16.50
N LEU A 129 -12.52 -0.20 -15.42
CA LEU A 129 -11.81 -1.16 -14.58
C LEU A 129 -12.74 -2.22 -13.99
N LEU A 130 -13.88 -1.81 -13.42
CA LEU A 130 -14.85 -2.72 -12.80
C LEU A 130 -15.56 -3.62 -13.82
N ILE A 131 -15.90 -3.10 -15.00
CA ILE A 131 -16.45 -3.91 -16.11
C ILE A 131 -15.46 -5.00 -16.49
N GLN A 132 -14.20 -4.64 -16.76
CA GLN A 132 -13.16 -5.60 -17.11
C GLN A 132 -12.85 -6.58 -15.98
N ALA A 133 -12.90 -6.11 -14.72
CA ALA A 133 -12.70 -6.96 -13.55
C ALA A 133 -13.77 -8.06 -13.42
N LYS A 134 -14.99 -7.80 -13.85
CA LYS A 134 -16.07 -8.80 -13.88
C LYS A 134 -15.78 -9.90 -14.88
N GLU A 135 -15.35 -9.57 -16.10
CA GLU A 135 -14.92 -10.53 -17.12
C GLU A 135 -13.72 -11.36 -16.63
N ASP A 136 -12.83 -10.73 -15.89
CA ASP A 136 -11.62 -11.34 -15.38
C ASP A 136 -11.80 -12.12 -14.07
N GLY A 137 -12.99 -12.13 -13.48
CA GLY A 137 -13.28 -12.84 -12.22
C GLY A 137 -12.53 -12.29 -11.01
N CYS A 138 -12.44 -10.95 -10.89
CA CYS A 138 -11.87 -10.27 -9.72
C CYS A 138 -12.63 -8.98 -9.36
N PHE A 139 -13.89 -8.91 -9.77
CA PHE A 139 -14.75 -7.75 -9.57
C PHE A 139 -14.94 -7.43 -8.10
N GLU A 140 -15.29 -8.40 -7.28
CA GLU A 140 -15.61 -8.22 -5.86
C GLU A 140 -14.40 -7.73 -5.07
N LEU A 141 -13.21 -8.23 -5.41
CA LEU A 141 -11.94 -7.78 -4.81
C LEU A 141 -11.68 -6.30 -5.13
N LEU A 142 -11.81 -5.90 -6.40
CA LEU A 142 -11.52 -4.52 -6.81
C LEU A 142 -12.63 -3.56 -6.38
N LEU A 143 -13.89 -3.99 -6.38
CA LEU A 143 -15.00 -3.23 -5.84
C LEU A 143 -14.81 -2.93 -4.35
N LEU A 144 -14.49 -3.95 -3.56
CA LEU A 144 -14.26 -3.77 -2.12
C LEU A 144 -13.05 -2.86 -1.85
N GLU A 145 -11.99 -2.97 -2.64
CA GLU A 145 -10.82 -2.08 -2.53
C GLU A 145 -11.20 -0.62 -2.82
N LEU A 146 -11.92 -0.38 -3.93
CA LEU A 146 -12.35 0.96 -4.34
C LEU A 146 -13.44 1.56 -3.43
N THR A 147 -14.10 0.75 -2.62
CA THR A 147 -15.11 1.20 -1.65
C THR A 147 -14.53 1.44 -0.26
N THR A 148 -13.44 0.77 0.11
CA THR A 148 -12.90 0.79 1.48
C THR A 148 -11.50 1.36 1.58
N GLY A 149 -10.75 1.38 0.49
CA GLY A 149 -9.35 1.78 0.46
C GLY A 149 -8.45 0.96 1.39
N LEU A 150 -8.73 -0.31 1.58
CA LEU A 150 -7.93 -1.21 2.42
C LEU A 150 -6.51 -1.37 1.90
N ARG A 151 -5.55 -1.61 2.78
CA ARG A 151 -4.22 -2.03 2.31
C ARG A 151 -4.32 -3.41 1.67
N ARG A 152 -3.57 -3.65 0.58
CA ARG A 152 -3.58 -4.95 -0.13
C ARG A 152 -3.46 -6.15 0.82
N GLY A 153 -2.59 -6.06 1.84
CA GLY A 153 -2.45 -7.13 2.80
C GLY A 153 -3.64 -7.30 3.74
N GLU A 154 -4.38 -6.24 4.02
CA GLU A 154 -5.60 -6.26 4.83
C GLU A 154 -6.74 -6.91 4.07
N ILE A 155 -7.05 -6.45 2.85
CA ILE A 155 -8.15 -6.99 2.05
C ILE A 155 -7.96 -8.49 1.74
N LEU A 156 -6.73 -8.93 1.48
CA LEU A 156 -6.42 -10.34 1.21
C LEU A 156 -6.46 -11.22 2.48
N ALA A 157 -6.48 -10.63 3.66
CA ALA A 157 -6.59 -11.33 4.93
C ALA A 157 -8.01 -11.40 5.47
N LEU A 158 -8.99 -10.85 4.73
CA LEU A 158 -10.40 -10.87 5.15
C LEU A 158 -10.97 -12.29 5.11
N ARG A 159 -11.75 -12.59 6.13
CA ARG A 159 -12.56 -13.80 6.25
C ARG A 159 -14.04 -13.43 6.23
N TRP A 160 -14.89 -14.38 5.92
CA TRP A 160 -16.33 -14.16 5.94
C TRP A 160 -16.84 -13.81 7.35
N ASP A 161 -16.20 -14.30 8.41
CA ASP A 161 -16.52 -13.99 9.81
C ASP A 161 -16.14 -12.55 10.22
N ASP A 162 -15.37 -11.84 9.39
CA ASP A 162 -15.06 -10.43 9.60
C ASP A 162 -16.19 -9.51 9.17
N LEU A 163 -17.15 -10.01 8.38
CA LEU A 163 -18.28 -9.24 7.85
C LEU A 163 -19.59 -9.66 8.53
N ASP A 164 -20.17 -8.73 9.26
CA ASP A 164 -21.55 -8.84 9.74
C ASP A 164 -22.50 -8.30 8.67
N PHE A 165 -23.16 -9.20 7.93
CA PHE A 165 -24.11 -8.83 6.88
C PHE A 165 -25.36 -8.12 7.41
N ARG A 166 -25.72 -8.30 8.68
CA ARG A 166 -26.89 -7.65 9.29
C ARG A 166 -26.63 -6.17 9.57
N THR A 167 -25.43 -5.84 10.03
CA THR A 167 -25.05 -4.45 10.36
C THR A 167 -24.25 -3.77 9.26
N GLY A 168 -23.77 -4.52 8.27
CA GLY A 168 -22.86 -4.03 7.25
C GLY A 168 -21.44 -3.75 7.74
N THR A 169 -21.09 -4.23 8.94
CA THR A 169 -19.82 -3.91 9.59
C THR A 169 -18.72 -4.90 9.18
N LEU A 170 -17.67 -4.40 8.53
CA LEU A 170 -16.46 -5.14 8.16
C LEU A 170 -15.33 -4.84 9.16
N ARG A 171 -14.81 -5.86 9.84
CA ARG A 171 -13.68 -5.76 10.77
C ARG A 171 -12.36 -6.05 10.07
N VAL A 172 -11.38 -5.17 10.26
CA VAL A 172 -10.02 -5.31 9.72
C VAL A 172 -9.08 -5.61 10.87
N GLU A 173 -8.68 -6.87 11.03
CA GLU A 173 -7.90 -7.34 12.18
C GLU A 173 -6.63 -8.10 11.77
N ARG A 174 -6.45 -8.37 10.49
CA ARG A 174 -5.37 -9.20 9.94
C ARG A 174 -4.78 -8.60 8.69
N GLN A 175 -3.56 -9.03 8.37
CA GLN A 175 -2.90 -8.73 7.10
C GLN A 175 -2.14 -9.94 6.60
N VAL A 176 -2.12 -10.11 5.29
CA VAL A 176 -1.28 -11.09 4.57
C VAL A 176 -0.04 -10.39 4.06
N GLN A 177 1.12 -11.00 4.28
CA GLN A 177 2.38 -10.54 3.72
C GLN A 177 3.25 -11.74 3.30
N ARG A 178 4.19 -11.49 2.40
CA ARG A 178 5.18 -12.50 2.01
C ARG A 178 6.48 -12.27 2.77
N ILE A 179 6.93 -13.26 3.53
CA ILE A 179 8.18 -13.25 4.28
C ILE A 179 9.01 -14.43 3.79
N GLN A 180 10.23 -14.18 3.33
CA GLN A 180 11.14 -15.22 2.81
C GLN A 180 10.45 -16.20 1.84
N GLY A 181 9.63 -15.67 0.94
CA GLY A 181 8.92 -16.47 -0.06
C GLY A 181 7.64 -17.17 0.41
N LYS A 182 7.34 -17.21 1.71
CA LYS A 182 6.13 -17.82 2.28
C LYS A 182 5.07 -16.77 2.60
N LEU A 183 3.79 -17.12 2.44
CA LEU A 183 2.69 -16.29 2.92
C LEU A 183 2.59 -16.40 4.44
N ALA A 184 2.47 -15.26 5.10
CA ALA A 184 2.25 -15.15 6.53
C ALA A 184 1.05 -14.26 6.80
N VAL A 185 0.14 -14.72 7.64
CA VAL A 185 -0.97 -13.93 8.19
C VAL A 185 -0.55 -13.43 9.55
N SER A 186 -0.71 -12.15 9.81
CA SER A 186 -0.34 -11.52 11.06
C SER A 186 -1.30 -10.43 11.45
N GLN A 187 -1.30 -10.03 12.71
CA GLN A 187 -2.00 -8.83 13.15
C GLN A 187 -1.38 -7.57 12.52
N PRO A 188 -2.15 -6.50 12.31
CA PRO A 188 -1.66 -5.22 11.85
C PRO A 188 -0.56 -4.63 12.77
N LYS A 189 0.21 -3.68 12.23
CA LYS A 189 1.36 -3.09 12.96
C LYS A 189 0.97 -2.26 14.17
N THR A 190 -0.20 -1.64 14.16
CA THR A 190 -0.67 -0.73 15.21
C THR A 190 -2.12 -1.03 15.56
N ARG A 191 -2.56 -0.65 16.78
CA ARG A 191 -3.97 -0.71 17.18
C ARG A 191 -4.88 0.09 16.26
N ALA A 192 -4.43 1.23 15.75
CA ALA A 192 -5.17 2.06 14.79
C ALA A 192 -5.40 1.37 13.43
N SER A 193 -4.67 0.30 13.13
CA SER A 193 -4.92 -0.51 11.94
C SER A 193 -6.02 -1.55 12.15
N CYS A 194 -6.36 -1.90 13.41
CA CYS A 194 -7.55 -2.68 13.73
C CYS A 194 -8.73 -1.72 13.79
N ARG A 195 -9.67 -1.85 12.87
CA ARG A 195 -10.80 -0.93 12.71
C ARG A 195 -12.00 -1.63 12.12
N SER A 196 -13.15 -1.01 12.27
CA SER A 196 -14.39 -1.43 11.60
C SER A 196 -14.77 -0.40 10.54
N ILE A 197 -15.25 -0.87 9.41
CA ILE A 197 -15.72 -0.08 8.27
C ILE A 197 -17.16 -0.48 8.01
N LEU A 198 -18.03 0.50 7.80
CA LEU A 198 -19.41 0.25 7.40
C LEU A 198 -19.46 0.19 5.86
N LEU A 199 -19.98 -0.91 5.32
CA LEU A 199 -20.11 -1.11 3.88
C LEU A 199 -21.49 -0.62 3.40
N PRO A 200 -21.58 0.01 2.21
CA PRO A 200 -22.85 0.35 1.59
C PRO A 200 -23.69 -0.89 1.24
N ALA A 201 -25.02 -0.78 1.33
CA ALA A 201 -25.93 -1.87 1.05
C ALA A 201 -25.72 -2.56 -0.32
N PRO A 202 -25.50 -1.85 -1.44
CA PRO A 202 -25.22 -2.51 -2.72
C PRO A 202 -23.97 -3.37 -2.72
N VAL A 203 -22.94 -2.98 -1.94
CA VAL A 203 -21.71 -3.78 -1.82
C VAL A 203 -21.95 -5.04 -1.01
N LEU A 204 -22.79 -4.95 0.04
CA LEU A 204 -23.19 -6.11 0.85
C LEU A 204 -23.95 -7.14 0.03
N GLU A 205 -24.90 -6.71 -0.82
CA GLU A 205 -25.65 -7.58 -1.73
C GLU A 205 -24.72 -8.35 -2.68
N ILE A 206 -23.78 -7.65 -3.30
CA ILE A 206 -22.78 -8.24 -4.19
C ILE A 206 -21.91 -9.25 -3.45
N LEU A 207 -21.44 -8.90 -2.24
CA LEU A 207 -20.63 -9.82 -1.43
C LEU A 207 -21.43 -11.01 -0.93
N ALA A 208 -22.72 -10.86 -0.62
CA ALA A 208 -23.60 -11.95 -0.25
C ALA A 208 -23.80 -12.96 -1.40
N GLN A 209 -23.96 -12.47 -2.63
CA GLN A 209 -24.02 -13.32 -3.83
C GLN A 209 -22.67 -14.02 -4.08
N TYR A 210 -21.57 -13.28 -3.99
CA TYR A 210 -20.23 -13.83 -4.17
C TYR A 210 -19.91 -14.92 -3.14
N ARG A 211 -20.31 -14.74 -1.88
CA ARG A 211 -20.13 -15.75 -0.82
C ARG A 211 -20.69 -17.11 -1.19
N GLN A 212 -21.81 -17.17 -1.93
CA GLN A 212 -22.43 -18.44 -2.35
C GLN A 212 -21.53 -19.25 -3.31
N SER A 213 -20.63 -18.59 -4.02
CA SER A 213 -19.67 -19.21 -4.94
C SER A 213 -18.33 -19.57 -4.31
N VAL A 214 -18.10 -19.20 -3.04
CA VAL A 214 -16.82 -19.38 -2.34
C VAL A 214 -16.95 -20.34 -1.17
N SER A 215 -16.34 -21.52 -1.27
CA SER A 215 -16.37 -22.54 -0.23
C SER A 215 -15.32 -22.35 0.88
N SER A 216 -14.43 -21.38 0.75
CA SER A 216 -13.37 -21.07 1.73
C SER A 216 -13.85 -20.12 2.83
N HIS A 217 -13.22 -20.18 4.01
CA HIS A 217 -13.42 -19.16 5.05
C HIS A 217 -12.77 -17.79 4.67
N TRP A 218 -11.80 -17.78 3.72
CA TRP A 218 -11.25 -16.54 3.17
C TRP A 218 -12.24 -15.91 2.19
N MET A 219 -12.41 -14.59 2.24
CA MET A 219 -13.19 -13.88 1.21
C MET A 219 -12.56 -14.02 -0.18
N PHE A 220 -11.24 -13.96 -0.25
CA PHE A 220 -10.48 -14.05 -1.51
C PHE A 220 -9.47 -15.19 -1.40
N PRO A 221 -9.91 -16.45 -1.61
CA PRO A 221 -9.05 -17.62 -1.49
C PRO A 221 -8.09 -17.75 -2.68
N SER A 222 -7.02 -18.48 -2.45
CA SER A 222 -6.09 -18.90 -3.50
C SER A 222 -6.71 -19.98 -4.38
N PRO A 223 -6.73 -19.84 -5.72
CA PRO A 223 -7.19 -20.90 -6.60
C PRO A 223 -6.20 -22.09 -6.71
N LYS A 224 -4.99 -21.93 -6.13
CA LYS A 224 -3.91 -22.93 -6.27
C LYS A 224 -3.57 -23.65 -4.97
N LYS A 225 -4.00 -23.12 -3.84
CA LYS A 225 -3.68 -23.67 -2.51
C LYS A 225 -4.94 -23.70 -1.67
N GLU A 226 -5.26 -24.87 -1.22
CA GLU A 226 -6.34 -25.09 -0.28
C GLU A 226 -6.08 -24.29 1.02
N ASP A 227 -7.15 -23.78 1.60
CA ASP A 227 -7.14 -23.01 2.86
C ASP A 227 -6.08 -21.91 2.94
N SER A 228 -5.83 -21.23 1.83
CA SER A 228 -4.84 -20.14 1.76
C SER A 228 -5.46 -18.90 1.13
N PRO A 229 -5.15 -17.70 1.66
CA PRO A 229 -5.58 -16.46 1.03
C PRO A 229 -4.87 -16.25 -0.31
N LEU A 230 -5.43 -15.39 -1.15
CA LEU A 230 -4.85 -15.04 -2.44
C LEU A 230 -3.48 -14.36 -2.26
N ASP A 231 -2.52 -14.77 -3.09
CA ASP A 231 -1.15 -14.25 -3.04
C ASP A 231 -1.08 -12.77 -3.47
N PRO A 232 -0.49 -11.88 -2.65
CA PRO A 232 -0.31 -10.47 -3.01
C PRO A 232 0.43 -10.23 -4.33
N ALA A 233 1.32 -11.16 -4.75
CA ALA A 233 2.01 -11.04 -6.04
C ALA A 233 1.09 -11.43 -7.20
N ALA A 234 0.19 -12.40 -7.02
CA ALA A 234 -0.81 -12.78 -8.02
C ALA A 234 -1.79 -11.62 -8.26
N VAL A 235 -2.29 -11.00 -7.19
CA VAL A 235 -3.18 -9.82 -7.28
C VAL A 235 -2.54 -8.68 -8.05
N ARG A 236 -1.26 -8.38 -7.79
CA ARG A 236 -0.54 -7.34 -8.53
C ARG A 236 -0.48 -7.63 -10.04
N LYS A 237 -0.19 -8.88 -10.41
CA LYS A 237 -0.16 -9.29 -11.82
C LYS A 237 -1.55 -9.21 -12.45
N LYS A 238 -2.57 -9.68 -11.73
CA LYS A 238 -3.97 -9.62 -12.17
C LYS A 238 -4.42 -8.19 -12.42
N LEU A 239 -4.22 -7.29 -11.43
CA LEU A 239 -4.56 -5.87 -11.58
C LEU A 239 -3.88 -5.23 -12.79
N SER A 240 -2.57 -5.46 -12.97
CA SER A 240 -1.85 -4.92 -14.13
C SER A 240 -2.43 -5.39 -15.46
N ALA A 241 -2.87 -6.65 -15.55
CA ALA A 241 -3.50 -7.19 -16.74
C ALA A 241 -4.91 -6.61 -16.97
N VAL A 242 -5.71 -6.48 -15.91
CA VAL A 242 -7.06 -5.88 -15.97
C VAL A 242 -6.98 -4.43 -16.42
N LEU A 243 -6.12 -3.61 -15.79
CA LEU A 243 -5.93 -2.20 -16.18
C LEU A 243 -5.54 -2.05 -17.66
N LYS A 244 -4.63 -2.91 -18.14
CA LYS A 244 -4.23 -2.89 -19.56
C LYS A 244 -5.42 -3.20 -20.50
N ARG A 245 -6.24 -4.21 -20.18
CA ARG A 245 -7.43 -4.57 -20.99
C ARG A 245 -8.52 -3.53 -20.92
N ALA A 246 -8.70 -2.90 -19.75
CA ALA A 246 -9.66 -1.81 -19.55
C ALA A 246 -9.24 -0.49 -20.22
N GLY A 247 -8.05 -0.42 -20.83
CA GLY A 247 -7.54 0.83 -21.40
C GLY A 247 -7.28 1.91 -20.33
N CYS A 248 -6.99 1.49 -19.09
CA CYS A 248 -6.72 2.39 -17.97
C CYS A 248 -5.22 2.64 -17.80
N PRO A 249 -4.83 3.77 -17.19
CA PRO A 249 -3.44 4.03 -16.83
C PRO A 249 -2.88 2.94 -15.93
N ALA A 250 -1.56 2.71 -16.02
CA ALA A 250 -0.88 1.75 -15.17
C ALA A 250 -0.86 2.23 -13.72
N ALA A 251 -1.63 1.58 -12.86
CA ALA A 251 -1.73 1.87 -11.43
C ALA A 251 -1.29 0.67 -10.58
N ARG A 252 -0.71 0.97 -9.42
CA ARG A 252 -0.37 -0.04 -8.41
C ARG A 252 -1.61 -0.32 -7.56
N PHE A 253 -1.67 -1.46 -6.89
CA PHE A 253 -2.76 -1.76 -5.97
C PHE A 253 -2.94 -0.68 -4.88
N HIS A 254 -1.85 -0.07 -4.43
CA HIS A 254 -1.91 1.01 -3.46
C HIS A 254 -2.47 2.32 -4.04
N ASP A 255 -2.37 2.51 -5.35
CA ASP A 255 -2.94 3.67 -6.03
C ASP A 255 -4.49 3.61 -6.07
N LEU A 256 -5.10 2.39 -6.01
CA LEU A 256 -6.55 2.24 -5.86
C LEU A 256 -7.04 2.78 -4.51
N ARG A 257 -6.26 2.57 -3.45
CA ARG A 257 -6.54 3.19 -2.15
C ARG A 257 -6.42 4.72 -2.20
N HIS A 258 -5.48 5.26 -2.97
CA HIS A 258 -5.39 6.70 -3.20
C HIS A 258 -6.59 7.20 -4.00
N THR A 259 -7.03 6.45 -5.00
CA THR A 259 -8.26 6.72 -5.77
C THR A 259 -9.48 6.79 -4.85
N PHE A 260 -9.68 5.78 -3.99
CA PHE A 260 -10.74 5.81 -2.97
C PHE A 260 -10.66 7.06 -2.10
N ALA A 261 -9.48 7.36 -1.57
CA ALA A 261 -9.32 8.46 -0.62
C ALA A 261 -9.54 9.84 -1.29
N THR A 262 -9.07 10.03 -2.51
CA THR A 262 -9.31 11.26 -3.29
C THR A 262 -10.81 11.40 -3.59
N SER A 263 -11.43 10.35 -4.12
CA SER A 263 -12.87 10.35 -4.40
C SER A 263 -13.71 10.61 -3.15
N ALA A 264 -13.37 10.00 -2.01
CA ALA A 264 -14.09 10.22 -0.76
C ALA A 264 -14.03 11.70 -0.30
N LEU A 265 -12.87 12.36 -0.43
CA LEU A 265 -12.73 13.78 -0.14
C LEU A 265 -13.51 14.66 -1.11
N GLU A 266 -13.46 14.38 -2.40
CA GLU A 266 -14.20 15.08 -3.45
C GLU A 266 -15.72 15.01 -3.23
N HIS A 267 -16.20 13.88 -2.69
CA HIS A 267 -17.61 13.69 -2.30
C HIS A 267 -17.94 14.15 -0.88
N GLY A 268 -17.03 14.89 -0.23
CA GLY A 268 -17.31 15.61 1.02
C GLY A 268 -17.04 14.83 2.31
N MET A 269 -16.39 13.68 2.25
CA MET A 269 -15.90 13.01 3.46
C MET A 269 -14.85 13.88 4.15
N ASP A 270 -14.98 14.12 5.44
CA ASP A 270 -13.98 14.87 6.19
C ASP A 270 -12.68 14.05 6.39
N VAL A 271 -11.56 14.76 6.53
CA VAL A 271 -10.22 14.17 6.63
C VAL A 271 -10.07 13.25 7.84
N LYS A 272 -10.75 13.55 8.95
CA LYS A 272 -10.66 12.74 10.18
C LYS A 272 -11.39 11.41 10.00
N THR A 273 -12.58 11.44 9.42
CA THR A 273 -13.35 10.24 9.06
C THR A 273 -12.57 9.40 8.05
N LEU A 274 -12.06 10.01 6.97
CA LEU A 274 -11.23 9.31 5.99
C LEU A 274 -10.02 8.66 6.65
N SER A 275 -9.28 9.40 7.49
CA SER A 275 -8.11 8.87 8.21
C SER A 275 -8.45 7.62 9.05
N THR A 276 -9.62 7.63 9.68
CA THR A 276 -10.13 6.49 10.47
C THR A 276 -10.46 5.30 9.56
N VAL A 277 -11.21 5.52 8.47
CA VAL A 277 -11.61 4.47 7.51
C VAL A 277 -10.39 3.80 6.89
N ILE A 278 -9.43 4.58 6.40
CA ILE A 278 -8.23 4.03 5.77
C ILE A 278 -7.18 3.55 6.80
N GLY A 279 -7.35 3.86 8.09
CA GLY A 279 -6.43 3.44 9.17
C GLY A 279 -5.05 4.09 9.06
N HIS A 280 -4.99 5.40 8.90
CA HIS A 280 -3.77 6.18 9.08
C HIS A 280 -3.54 6.46 10.57
N VAL A 281 -2.28 6.33 11.01
CA VAL A 281 -1.89 6.58 12.42
C VAL A 281 -2.05 8.07 12.76
N SER A 282 -1.96 8.95 11.78
CA SER A 282 -2.05 10.40 11.94
C SER A 282 -2.82 11.03 10.78
N SER A 283 -3.73 11.95 11.10
CA SER A 283 -4.43 12.78 10.10
C SER A 283 -3.45 13.61 9.27
N ALA A 284 -2.28 13.97 9.82
CA ALA A 284 -1.22 14.64 9.08
C ALA A 284 -0.70 13.80 7.90
N THR A 285 -0.69 12.46 8.02
CA THR A 285 -0.35 11.57 6.91
C THR A 285 -1.40 11.68 5.79
N THR A 286 -2.69 11.73 6.14
CA THR A 286 -3.77 11.94 5.18
C THR A 286 -3.66 13.31 4.52
N LEU A 287 -3.48 14.36 5.31
CA LEU A 287 -3.30 15.74 4.81
C LEU A 287 -2.09 15.85 3.87
N ASN A 288 -0.94 15.32 4.24
CA ASN A 288 0.28 15.39 3.40
C ASN A 288 0.16 14.62 2.09
N VAL A 289 -0.63 13.54 2.06
CA VAL A 289 -0.84 12.72 0.87
C VAL A 289 -1.92 13.32 -0.03
N TYR A 290 -2.96 13.93 0.55
CA TYR A 290 -4.14 14.47 -0.15
C TYR A 290 -4.26 15.98 -0.03
N ALA A 291 -3.19 16.69 0.32
CA ALA A 291 -3.15 18.16 0.45
C ALA A 291 -3.33 18.91 -0.89
N HIS A 292 -3.32 18.19 -2.01
CA HIS A 292 -3.73 18.76 -3.29
C HIS A 292 -5.25 18.88 -3.31
N VAL A 293 -5.73 20.02 -2.78
CA VAL A 293 -7.11 20.45 -2.94
C VAL A 293 -7.33 20.60 -4.44
N THR A 294 -8.18 19.76 -5.02
CA THR A 294 -8.55 19.90 -6.44
C THR A 294 -9.28 21.21 -6.66
N ASP A 295 -9.20 21.78 -7.86
CA ASP A 295 -9.95 23.02 -8.17
C ASP A 295 -11.45 22.81 -7.98
N GLU A 296 -11.93 21.59 -8.22
CA GLU A 296 -13.31 21.18 -7.96
C GLU A 296 -13.69 21.26 -6.46
N MET A 297 -12.80 20.86 -5.56
CA MET A 297 -13.02 21.01 -4.10
C MET A 297 -13.06 22.49 -3.68
N ARG A 298 -12.23 23.34 -4.31
CA ARG A 298 -12.25 24.79 -4.07
C ARG A 298 -13.58 25.40 -4.52
N GLN A 299 -14.05 25.01 -5.71
CA GLN A 299 -15.32 25.47 -6.22
C GLN A 299 -16.48 25.03 -5.33
N LYS A 300 -16.56 23.75 -4.97
CA LYS A 300 -17.58 23.24 -4.04
C LYS A 300 -17.54 23.93 -2.67
N ALA A 301 -16.35 24.29 -2.17
CA ALA A 301 -16.23 25.06 -0.93
C ALA A 301 -16.77 26.48 -1.09
N ALA A 302 -16.44 27.17 -2.19
CA ALA A 302 -16.96 28.49 -2.52
C ALA A 302 -18.49 28.48 -2.64
N ASP A 303 -19.04 27.48 -3.37
CA ASP A 303 -20.49 27.29 -3.53
C ASP A 303 -21.20 27.03 -2.18
N LYS A 304 -20.58 26.25 -1.28
CA LYS A 304 -21.12 26.04 0.08
C LYS A 304 -21.14 27.32 0.91
N ILE A 305 -20.09 28.13 0.82
CA ILE A 305 -20.01 29.42 1.54
C ILE A 305 -21.09 30.38 0.96
N ASP A 306 -21.18 30.45 -0.36
CA ASP A 306 -22.19 31.30 -1.01
C ASP A 306 -23.61 30.94 -0.56
N ARG A 307 -23.97 29.64 -0.59
CA ARG A 307 -25.26 29.14 -0.09
C ARG A 307 -25.51 29.46 1.37
N ALA A 308 -24.48 29.34 2.22
CA ALA A 308 -24.60 29.64 3.63
C ALA A 308 -24.84 31.15 3.89
N ILE A 309 -24.37 32.03 3.01
CA ILE A 309 -24.50 33.46 3.11
C ILE A 309 -25.80 33.95 2.42
N THR A 310 -26.08 33.40 1.23
CA THR A 310 -27.21 33.90 0.40
C THR A 310 -28.54 33.23 0.71
N GLY A 311 -28.54 32.09 1.44
CA GLY A 311 -29.75 31.36 1.81
C GLY A 311 -30.45 30.69 0.61
N THR A 312 -29.82 30.61 -0.56
CA THR A 312 -30.38 29.99 -1.77
C THR A 312 -30.24 28.47 -1.71
N GLU A 313 -31.38 27.74 -1.67
CA GLU A 313 -31.40 26.30 -1.89
C GLU A 313 -31.05 25.97 -3.36
N PRO A 314 -30.34 24.85 -3.62
CA PRO A 314 -30.08 24.42 -4.99
C PRO A 314 -31.41 24.16 -5.71
N PRO A 315 -31.50 24.47 -7.01
CA PRO A 315 -32.65 24.00 -7.81
C PRO A 315 -32.75 22.49 -7.65
N HIS A 316 -33.91 21.99 -7.24
CA HIS A 316 -34.18 20.57 -7.18
C HIS A 316 -33.85 19.97 -8.57
N GLU A 317 -32.87 19.08 -8.65
CA GLU A 317 -32.76 18.23 -9.84
C GLU A 317 -34.08 17.48 -9.99
N GLU A 318 -34.88 17.90 -10.95
CA GLU A 318 -36.08 17.17 -11.32
C GLU A 318 -35.65 15.78 -11.79
N THR A 319 -35.94 14.78 -10.97
CA THR A 319 -35.87 13.38 -11.41
C THR A 319 -36.76 13.25 -12.66
N PRO A 320 -36.23 12.75 -13.79
CA PRO A 320 -37.06 12.58 -14.98
C PRO A 320 -38.24 11.69 -14.65
N LYS A 321 -39.45 12.23 -14.80
CA LYS A 321 -40.70 11.48 -14.65
C LYS A 321 -40.66 10.30 -15.61
N PRO A 322 -41.01 9.08 -15.20
CA PRO A 322 -41.11 7.96 -16.12
C PRO A 322 -42.18 8.25 -17.18
N SER A 323 -41.76 8.37 -18.42
CA SER A 323 -42.61 8.55 -19.56
C SER A 323 -43.59 7.40 -19.69
N GLY A 324 -44.85 7.76 -19.92
CA GLY A 324 -46.08 7.05 -19.98
C GLY A 324 -46.08 5.57 -20.35
N ARG A 325 -46.94 4.87 -19.68
CA ARG A 325 -47.47 3.55 -20.02
C ARG A 325 -48.00 3.53 -21.45
N THR A 326 -47.34 2.81 -22.33
CA THR A 326 -47.98 2.35 -23.58
C THR A 326 -48.83 1.14 -23.24
N SER A 327 -50.15 1.33 -23.32
CA SER A 327 -51.14 0.27 -23.21
C SER A 327 -51.01 -0.71 -24.37
N PHE A 328 -50.63 -1.96 -24.05
CA PHE A 328 -50.79 -3.07 -25.02
C PHE A 328 -52.28 -3.46 -25.10
N GLN A 329 -52.87 -3.29 -26.27
CA GLN A 329 -54.16 -3.96 -26.63
C GLN A 329 -53.85 -5.35 -27.20
N PRO A 330 -54.61 -6.40 -26.82
CA PRO A 330 -54.45 -7.71 -27.43
C PRO A 330 -55.18 -7.73 -28.79
N VAL A 331 -54.45 -8.19 -29.80
CA VAL A 331 -55.05 -8.52 -31.11
C VAL A 331 -55.59 -9.94 -31.03
N LYS A 332 -56.84 -10.09 -31.53
CA LYS A 332 -57.57 -11.36 -31.65
C LYS A 332 -56.87 -12.38 -32.55
#